data_f73aeaaee78b0e007556cc6d23bf0e60
#
_entry.id   f73aeaaee78b0e007556cc6d23bf0e60
#
_cell.length_a   1.000
_cell.length_b   1.000
_cell.length_c   1.000
_cell.angle_alpha   90.00
_cell.angle_beta   90.00
_cell.angle_gamma   90.00
#
_symmetry.space_group_name_H-M   'P 1'
#
loop_
_entity.id
_entity.type
_entity.pdbx_description
1 polymer ?
#
loop_
_entity_poly.entity_id
_entity_poly.type
_entity_poly.pdbx_seq_one_letter_code
_entity_poly.pdbx_strand_id
1 'polypeptide(L)'
;MKTILYLHGFISSPASRKAVMLGDYLRGQAPEIEYLVPALHHRPARAIAEVHRLCGARRREDLVVVGSSLGGFYATVAAERAGCRAVALNPAVHPQRHFGRYLGPQENLYTGERFDLTREHVAELAAMDPPGITHPGRYWLIVETGDEVLDYREAVAYYAGAFQSVVQGGDHALSSFPEFVPDIVAWAREEAPVPERAGP
;
A
#
# COMPACT_ATOMS: atom_id res chain seq x y z
N MET A 1 2.81 7.86 19.99
CA MET A 1 2.65 8.83 18.87
C MET A 1 2.23 8.03 17.65
N LYS A 2 1.11 8.38 17.03
CA LYS A 2 0.64 7.68 15.82
C LYS A 2 1.60 7.91 14.66
N THR A 3 1.80 6.89 13.84
CA THR A 3 2.68 6.92 12.66
C THR A 3 1.93 6.37 11.45
N ILE A 4 1.98 7.08 10.34
CA ILE A 4 1.58 6.58 9.04
C ILE A 4 2.86 6.32 8.22
N LEU A 5 3.06 5.05 7.83
CA LEU A 5 4.12 4.63 6.92
C LEU A 5 3.50 4.41 5.54
N TYR A 6 3.84 5.28 4.57
CA TYR A 6 3.33 5.18 3.21
C TYR A 6 4.33 4.47 2.30
N LEU A 7 3.85 3.46 1.56
CA LEU A 7 4.64 2.64 0.64
C LEU A 7 4.16 2.86 -0.80
N HIS A 8 5.04 3.43 -1.63
CA HIS A 8 4.75 3.69 -3.03
C HIS A 8 4.82 2.41 -3.90
N GLY A 9 4.28 2.47 -5.11
CA GLY A 9 4.25 1.35 -6.05
C GLY A 9 5.58 1.06 -6.76
N PHE A 10 5.52 0.12 -7.71
CA PHE A 10 6.65 -0.22 -8.59
C PHE A 10 7.07 0.96 -9.45
N ILE A 11 8.38 1.12 -9.71
CA ILE A 11 8.98 2.24 -10.45
C ILE A 11 8.43 3.62 -10.06
N SER A 12 8.19 3.82 -8.78
CA SER A 12 7.66 5.04 -8.18
C SER A 12 8.62 5.59 -7.13
N SER A 13 8.21 6.61 -6.37
CA SER A 13 9.07 7.27 -5.39
C SER A 13 8.27 7.89 -4.24
N PRO A 14 8.95 8.38 -3.17
CA PRO A 14 8.32 9.20 -2.15
C PRO A 14 7.65 10.48 -2.67
N ALA A 15 8.03 10.95 -3.86
CA ALA A 15 7.40 12.10 -4.53
C ALA A 15 6.15 11.73 -5.33
N SER A 16 5.63 10.50 -5.21
CA SER A 16 4.40 10.09 -5.88
C SER A 16 3.21 10.94 -5.41
N ARG A 17 2.27 11.21 -6.32
CA ARG A 17 1.14 12.10 -6.09
C ARG A 17 0.38 11.79 -4.79
N LYS A 18 0.08 10.51 -4.54
CA LYS A 18 -0.65 10.09 -3.33
C LYS A 18 0.16 10.31 -2.06
N ALA A 19 1.46 10.02 -2.10
CA ALA A 19 2.35 10.25 -0.95
C ALA A 19 2.45 11.74 -0.59
N VAL A 20 2.63 12.59 -1.59
CA VAL A 20 2.68 14.05 -1.40
C VAL A 20 1.35 14.56 -0.86
N MET A 21 0.23 14.18 -1.46
CA MET A 21 -1.11 14.62 -1.05
C MET A 21 -1.44 14.26 0.41
N LEU A 22 -1.16 13.02 0.81
CA LEU A 22 -1.35 12.59 2.20
C LEU A 22 -0.43 13.37 3.14
N GLY A 23 0.82 13.59 2.76
CA GLY A 23 1.77 14.39 3.54
C GLY A 23 1.35 15.85 3.70
N ASP A 24 0.82 16.47 2.63
CA ASP A 24 0.30 17.84 2.68
C ASP A 24 -0.89 17.96 3.62
N TYR A 25 -1.82 16.99 3.54
CA TYR A 25 -2.97 16.95 4.45
C TYR A 25 -2.52 16.78 5.90
N LEU A 26 -1.60 15.85 6.18
CA LEU A 26 -1.10 15.61 7.54
C LEU A 26 -0.41 16.86 8.12
N ARG A 27 0.40 17.56 7.33
CA ARG A 27 1.04 18.82 7.79
C ARG A 27 0.04 19.88 8.20
N GLY A 28 -1.08 19.96 7.50
CA GLY A 28 -2.11 20.98 7.77
C GLY A 28 -3.14 20.58 8.82
N GLN A 29 -3.50 19.30 8.91
CA GLN A 29 -4.67 18.83 9.67
C GLN A 29 -4.33 17.83 10.79
N ALA A 30 -3.14 17.25 10.78
CA ALA A 30 -2.74 16.23 11.74
C ALA A 30 -1.21 16.24 12.00
N PRO A 31 -0.63 17.40 12.36
CA PRO A 31 0.83 17.54 12.49
C PRO A 31 1.44 16.67 13.62
N GLU A 32 0.62 16.13 14.51
CA GLU A 32 1.02 15.21 15.57
C GLU A 32 1.26 13.78 15.09
N ILE A 33 0.85 13.45 13.86
CA ILE A 33 1.10 12.12 13.26
C ILE A 33 2.46 12.14 12.56
N GLU A 34 3.33 11.24 12.95
CA GLU A 34 4.58 11.00 12.21
C GLU A 34 4.25 10.44 10.83
N TYR A 35 4.79 11.05 9.78
CA TYR A 35 4.61 10.58 8.41
C TYR A 35 5.94 10.15 7.80
N LEU A 36 5.99 8.89 7.33
CA LEU A 36 7.18 8.30 6.76
C LEU A 36 6.90 7.77 5.36
N VAL A 37 7.76 8.13 4.43
CA VAL A 37 7.70 7.63 3.04
C VAL A 37 9.12 7.21 2.63
N PRO A 38 9.50 5.94 2.85
CA PRO A 38 10.82 5.47 2.43
C PRO A 38 10.92 5.39 0.90
N ALA A 39 12.10 5.64 0.37
CA ALA A 39 12.43 5.27 -1.00
C ALA A 39 12.63 3.75 -1.06
N LEU A 40 11.66 3.04 -1.64
CA LEU A 40 11.72 1.59 -1.73
C LEU A 40 12.70 1.16 -2.82
N HIS A 41 13.62 0.28 -2.48
CA HIS A 41 14.56 -0.30 -3.43
C HIS A 41 13.82 -1.15 -4.48
N HIS A 42 14.31 -1.19 -5.71
CA HIS A 42 13.74 -2.03 -6.78
C HIS A 42 13.77 -3.54 -6.44
N ARG A 43 14.77 -4.01 -5.67
CA ARG A 43 14.84 -5.41 -5.17
C ARG A 43 13.83 -5.60 -4.03
N PRO A 44 12.82 -6.51 -4.20
CA PRO A 44 11.78 -6.72 -3.20
C PRO A 44 12.30 -7.10 -1.81
N ALA A 45 13.33 -7.95 -1.75
CA ALA A 45 13.92 -8.35 -0.47
C ALA A 45 14.54 -7.17 0.30
N ARG A 46 15.15 -6.20 -0.40
CA ARG A 46 15.70 -4.99 0.21
C ARG A 46 14.59 -4.03 0.62
N ALA A 47 13.58 -3.85 -0.24
CA ALA A 47 12.43 -3.01 0.07
C ALA A 47 11.72 -3.48 1.34
N ILE A 48 11.39 -4.78 1.43
CA ILE A 48 10.67 -5.29 2.61
C ILE A 48 11.54 -5.31 3.86
N ALA A 49 12.85 -5.49 3.75
CA ALA A 49 13.76 -5.41 4.90
C ALA A 49 13.75 -4.01 5.53
N GLU A 50 13.78 -2.95 4.72
CA GLU A 50 13.67 -1.57 5.19
C GLU A 50 12.29 -1.29 5.81
N VAL A 51 11.20 -1.75 5.17
CA VAL A 51 9.85 -1.63 5.72
C VAL A 51 9.74 -2.31 7.09
N HIS A 52 10.28 -3.53 7.23
CA HIS A 52 10.27 -4.26 8.50
C HIS A 52 11.09 -3.53 9.59
N ARG A 53 12.23 -2.94 9.22
CA ARG A 53 13.04 -2.14 10.14
C ARG A 53 12.24 -0.92 10.65
N LEU A 54 11.55 -0.22 9.76
CA LEU A 54 10.71 0.94 10.13
C LEU A 54 9.53 0.52 11.01
N CYS A 55 8.87 -0.59 10.70
CA CYS A 55 7.76 -1.11 11.53
C CYS A 55 8.26 -1.54 12.91
N GLY A 56 9.40 -2.25 12.98
CA GLY A 56 9.96 -2.76 14.24
C GLY A 56 10.41 -1.67 15.23
N ALA A 57 10.65 -0.45 14.76
CA ALA A 57 10.96 0.70 15.59
C ALA A 57 9.73 1.37 16.24
N ARG A 58 8.52 0.84 16.02
CA ARG A 58 7.24 1.44 16.44
C ARG A 58 6.35 0.44 17.12
N ARG A 59 5.49 0.94 17.99
CA ARG A 59 4.47 0.11 18.63
C ARG A 59 3.38 -0.19 17.57
N ARG A 60 2.95 -1.46 17.51
CA ARG A 60 1.95 -1.90 16.51
C ARG A 60 0.62 -1.14 16.57
N GLU A 61 0.19 -0.75 17.77
CA GLU A 61 -1.03 0.01 18.02
C GLU A 61 -0.94 1.48 17.56
N ASP A 62 0.29 1.99 17.40
CA ASP A 62 0.55 3.34 16.92
C ASP A 62 0.81 3.41 15.40
N LEU A 63 0.97 2.25 14.74
CA LEU A 63 1.40 2.15 13.34
C LEU A 63 0.25 1.81 12.41
N VAL A 64 0.12 2.59 11.34
CA VAL A 64 -0.69 2.26 10.16
C VAL A 64 0.20 2.28 8.93
N VAL A 65 0.20 1.19 8.17
CA VAL A 65 0.92 1.10 6.91
C VAL A 65 -0.05 1.33 5.76
N VAL A 66 0.17 2.37 4.97
CA VAL A 66 -0.63 2.71 3.78
C VAL A 66 0.17 2.35 2.55
N GLY A 67 -0.35 1.53 1.65
CA GLY A 67 0.40 1.12 0.47
C GLY A 67 -0.41 1.13 -0.81
N SER A 68 0.20 1.58 -1.91
CA SER A 68 -0.44 1.66 -3.23
C SER A 68 0.20 0.69 -4.22
N SER A 69 -0.64 -0.07 -4.95
CA SER A 69 -0.16 -1.03 -5.96
C SER A 69 0.80 -2.06 -5.33
N LEU A 70 2.05 -2.20 -5.81
CA LEU A 70 3.06 -3.05 -5.17
C LEU A 70 3.35 -2.62 -3.72
N GLY A 71 3.24 -1.33 -3.40
CA GLY A 71 3.31 -0.84 -2.02
C GLY A 71 2.18 -1.38 -1.14
N GLY A 72 1.01 -1.65 -1.71
CA GLY A 72 -0.11 -2.33 -1.04
C GLY A 72 0.22 -3.78 -0.67
N PHE A 73 0.90 -4.49 -1.55
CA PHE A 73 1.45 -5.81 -1.24
C PHE A 73 2.45 -5.75 -0.08
N TYR A 74 3.43 -4.83 -0.13
CA TYR A 74 4.39 -4.67 0.98
C TYR A 74 3.71 -4.24 2.28
N ALA A 75 2.66 -3.42 2.22
CA ALA A 75 1.89 -3.03 3.40
C ALA A 75 1.23 -4.25 4.05
N THR A 76 0.70 -5.18 3.25
CA THR A 76 0.12 -6.43 3.74
C THR A 76 1.18 -7.32 4.38
N VAL A 77 2.31 -7.55 3.70
CA VAL A 77 3.43 -8.34 4.26
C VAL A 77 3.90 -7.76 5.61
N ALA A 78 4.03 -6.43 5.67
CA ALA A 78 4.47 -5.74 6.88
C ALA A 78 3.42 -5.85 8.01
N ALA A 79 2.14 -5.66 7.69
CA ALA A 79 1.06 -5.70 8.67
C ALA A 79 0.86 -7.11 9.24
N GLU A 80 0.93 -8.15 8.41
CA GLU A 80 0.89 -9.55 8.86
C GLU A 80 2.03 -9.85 9.84
N ARG A 81 3.24 -9.39 9.55
CA ARG A 81 4.39 -9.59 10.42
C ARG A 81 4.36 -8.75 11.69
N ALA A 82 4.03 -7.45 11.59
CA ALA A 82 4.07 -6.52 12.72
C ALA A 82 2.81 -6.57 13.59
N GLY A 83 1.70 -7.10 13.05
CA GLY A 83 0.39 -7.10 13.72
C GLY A 83 -0.25 -5.72 13.81
N CYS A 84 0.14 -4.77 12.93
CA CYS A 84 -0.40 -3.42 12.86
C CYS A 84 -1.56 -3.31 11.87
N ARG A 85 -2.15 -2.11 11.75
CA ARG A 85 -3.19 -1.83 10.76
C ARG A 85 -2.60 -1.48 9.40
N ALA A 86 -3.35 -1.74 8.32
CA ALA A 86 -2.94 -1.39 6.97
C ALA A 86 -4.11 -0.87 6.12
N VAL A 87 -3.81 0.10 5.25
CA VAL A 87 -4.69 0.56 4.17
C VAL A 87 -4.06 0.16 2.83
N ALA A 88 -4.78 -0.63 2.06
CA ALA A 88 -4.35 -1.14 0.76
C ALA A 88 -5.10 -0.39 -0.36
N LEU A 89 -4.35 0.35 -1.20
CA LEU A 89 -4.86 1.21 -2.26
C LEU A 89 -4.60 0.57 -3.62
N ASN A 90 -5.62 0.09 -4.34
CA ASN A 90 -5.48 -0.69 -5.57
C ASN A 90 -4.28 -1.67 -5.46
N PRO A 91 -4.25 -2.55 -4.44
CA PRO A 91 -3.07 -3.34 -4.12
C PRO A 91 -2.82 -4.45 -5.14
N ALA A 92 -1.55 -4.72 -5.41
CA ALA A 92 -1.18 -5.95 -6.09
C ALA A 92 -1.37 -7.14 -5.13
N VAL A 93 -2.12 -8.13 -5.59
CA VAL A 93 -2.32 -9.41 -4.90
C VAL A 93 -1.52 -10.47 -5.65
N HIS A 94 -0.73 -11.27 -4.91
CA HIS A 94 0.14 -12.29 -5.49
C HIS A 94 0.97 -11.78 -6.68
N PRO A 95 1.74 -10.66 -6.51
CA PRO A 95 2.37 -9.96 -7.64
C PRO A 95 3.29 -10.84 -8.47
N GLN A 96 3.91 -11.88 -7.91
CA GLN A 96 4.76 -12.82 -8.63
C GLN A 96 4.05 -13.51 -9.80
N ARG A 97 2.71 -13.61 -9.77
CA ARG A 97 1.93 -14.22 -10.86
C ARG A 97 1.91 -13.34 -12.11
N HIS A 98 2.07 -12.05 -11.95
CA HIS A 98 1.94 -11.05 -13.02
C HIS A 98 3.26 -10.36 -13.39
N PHE A 99 4.23 -10.31 -12.48
CA PHE A 99 5.49 -9.60 -12.68
C PHE A 99 6.38 -10.19 -13.77
N GLY A 100 6.19 -11.46 -14.13
CA GLY A 100 6.92 -12.10 -15.23
C GLY A 100 6.81 -11.38 -16.58
N ARG A 101 5.72 -10.63 -16.81
CA ARG A 101 5.49 -9.85 -18.04
C ARG A 101 6.35 -8.58 -18.14
N TYR A 102 6.95 -8.15 -17.02
CA TYR A 102 7.76 -6.95 -16.94
C TYR A 102 9.26 -7.23 -16.89
N LEU A 103 9.68 -8.50 -17.09
CA LEU A 103 11.11 -8.87 -17.08
C LEU A 103 11.90 -8.07 -18.11
N GLY A 104 13.11 -7.66 -17.74
CA GLY A 104 14.02 -6.89 -18.58
C GLY A 104 14.25 -5.47 -18.04
N PRO A 105 14.76 -4.56 -18.88
CA PRO A 105 15.12 -3.21 -18.51
C PRO A 105 13.92 -2.40 -18.01
N GLN A 106 14.12 -1.74 -16.88
CA GLN A 106 13.14 -0.84 -16.26
C GLN A 106 13.81 0.51 -15.98
N GLU A 107 13.03 1.58 -16.02
CA GLU A 107 13.46 2.92 -15.66
C GLU A 107 12.44 3.54 -14.70
N ASN A 108 12.91 4.01 -13.56
CA ASN A 108 12.09 4.77 -12.63
C ASN A 108 12.02 6.23 -13.09
N LEU A 109 10.89 6.66 -13.62
CA LEU A 109 10.72 8.00 -14.19
C LEU A 109 10.79 9.14 -13.16
N TYR A 110 10.70 8.84 -11.86
CA TYR A 110 10.87 9.83 -10.79
C TYR A 110 12.33 10.05 -10.42
N THR A 111 13.14 8.98 -10.45
CA THR A 111 14.53 9.01 -9.97
C THR A 111 15.56 8.89 -11.08
N GLY A 112 15.17 8.45 -12.28
CA GLY A 112 16.06 8.10 -13.37
C GLY A 112 16.84 6.79 -13.14
N GLU A 113 16.57 6.07 -12.06
CA GLU A 113 17.22 4.79 -11.79
C GLU A 113 16.87 3.77 -12.87
N ARG A 114 17.90 3.10 -13.40
CA ARG A 114 17.76 2.01 -14.36
C ARG A 114 18.21 0.71 -13.76
N PHE A 115 17.44 -0.34 -13.97
CA PHE A 115 17.74 -1.69 -13.48
C PHE A 115 17.07 -2.74 -14.37
N ASP A 116 17.55 -3.98 -14.28
CA ASP A 116 16.89 -5.11 -14.92
C ASP A 116 15.98 -5.82 -13.93
N LEU A 117 14.68 -5.93 -14.25
CA LEU A 117 13.77 -6.80 -13.53
C LEU A 117 14.04 -8.24 -13.95
N THR A 118 14.45 -9.08 -13.01
CA THR A 118 14.86 -10.45 -13.25
C THR A 118 13.93 -11.45 -12.58
N ARG A 119 14.09 -12.73 -12.91
CA ARG A 119 13.36 -13.83 -12.23
C ARG A 119 13.65 -13.91 -10.73
N GLU A 120 14.79 -13.40 -10.26
CA GLU A 120 15.09 -13.32 -8.84
C GLU A 120 14.16 -12.34 -8.12
N HIS A 121 13.82 -11.20 -8.74
CA HIS A 121 12.84 -10.27 -8.17
C HIS A 121 11.47 -10.94 -8.00
N VAL A 122 11.05 -11.74 -9.01
CA VAL A 122 9.79 -12.51 -8.95
C VAL A 122 9.84 -13.57 -7.84
N ALA A 123 10.98 -14.25 -7.70
CA ALA A 123 11.17 -15.24 -6.63
C ALA A 123 11.18 -14.60 -5.23
N GLU A 124 11.76 -13.39 -5.09
CA GLU A 124 11.72 -12.63 -3.84
C GLU A 124 10.28 -12.24 -3.46
N LEU A 125 9.46 -11.79 -4.42
CA LEU A 125 8.05 -11.52 -4.19
C LEU A 125 7.30 -12.78 -3.73
N ALA A 126 7.53 -13.91 -4.42
CA ALA A 126 6.91 -15.19 -4.07
C ALA A 126 7.29 -15.66 -2.66
N ALA A 127 8.55 -15.46 -2.26
CA ALA A 127 9.05 -15.90 -0.96
C ALA A 127 8.44 -15.16 0.23
N MET A 128 7.93 -13.93 0.02
CA MET A 128 7.32 -13.12 1.08
C MET A 128 5.79 -13.05 1.00
N ASP A 129 5.19 -13.64 -0.04
CA ASP A 129 3.76 -13.52 -0.32
C ASP A 129 2.90 -14.24 0.73
N PRO A 130 2.09 -13.52 1.52
CA PRO A 130 1.22 -14.17 2.48
C PRO A 130 0.07 -14.89 1.76
N PRO A 131 -0.32 -16.10 2.22
CA PRO A 131 -1.40 -16.84 1.58
C PRO A 131 -2.78 -16.16 1.75
N GLY A 132 -2.90 -15.20 2.67
CA GLY A 132 -4.08 -14.43 2.98
C GLY A 132 -3.84 -13.54 4.18
N ILE A 133 -4.82 -12.71 4.53
CA ILE A 133 -4.80 -11.87 5.73
C ILE A 133 -5.32 -12.66 6.93
N THR A 134 -4.63 -12.58 8.09
CA THR A 134 -4.99 -13.36 9.30
C THR A 134 -6.00 -12.66 10.22
N HIS A 135 -6.04 -11.33 10.18
CA HIS A 135 -6.90 -10.51 11.01
C HIS A 135 -7.59 -9.43 10.19
N PRO A 136 -8.70 -9.74 9.47
CA PRO A 136 -9.35 -8.83 8.54
C PRO A 136 -9.69 -7.45 9.10
N GLY A 137 -10.09 -7.35 10.37
CA GLY A 137 -10.41 -6.08 11.02
C GLY A 137 -9.24 -5.08 11.15
N ARG A 138 -8.01 -5.49 10.80
CA ARG A 138 -6.85 -4.59 10.74
C ARG A 138 -6.65 -3.96 9.36
N TYR A 139 -7.44 -4.36 8.37
CA TYR A 139 -7.25 -3.95 6.99
C TYR A 139 -8.39 -3.09 6.49
N TRP A 140 -8.03 -2.10 5.70
CA TRP A 140 -8.95 -1.34 4.88
C TRP A 140 -8.50 -1.39 3.43
N LEU A 141 -9.29 -2.04 2.60
CA LEU A 141 -9.11 -2.08 1.15
C LEU A 141 -9.84 -0.90 0.50
N ILE A 142 -9.17 -0.18 -0.37
CA ILE A 142 -9.75 0.85 -1.22
C ILE A 142 -9.37 0.54 -2.67
N VAL A 143 -10.36 0.25 -3.50
CA VAL A 143 -10.17 -0.11 -4.91
C VAL A 143 -11.13 0.63 -5.82
N GLU A 144 -10.70 0.86 -7.05
CA GLU A 144 -11.52 1.37 -8.15
C GLU A 144 -11.77 0.28 -9.18
N THR A 145 -13.05 0.13 -9.61
CA THR A 145 -13.44 -0.94 -10.54
C THR A 145 -12.92 -0.73 -11.96
N GLY A 146 -12.47 0.50 -12.27
CA GLY A 146 -11.85 0.87 -13.53
C GLY A 146 -10.33 0.72 -13.57
N ASP A 147 -9.71 0.09 -12.56
CA ASP A 147 -8.27 -0.21 -12.55
C ASP A 147 -7.90 -1.04 -13.78
N GLU A 148 -7.13 -0.44 -14.71
CA GLU A 148 -6.72 -1.03 -15.99
C GLU A 148 -5.48 -1.90 -15.88
N VAL A 149 -4.82 -1.91 -14.72
CA VAL A 149 -3.58 -2.66 -14.46
C VAL A 149 -3.83 -3.92 -13.67
N LEU A 150 -4.67 -3.83 -12.63
CA LEU A 150 -4.97 -4.91 -11.69
C LEU A 150 -6.47 -5.18 -11.61
N ASP A 151 -6.86 -6.45 -11.63
CA ASP A 151 -8.25 -6.83 -11.42
C ASP A 151 -8.64 -6.60 -9.95
N TYR A 152 -9.44 -5.58 -9.68
CA TYR A 152 -9.90 -5.25 -8.33
C TYR A 152 -10.60 -6.42 -7.62
N ARG A 153 -11.21 -7.34 -8.38
CA ARG A 153 -11.92 -8.52 -7.84
C ARG A 153 -10.97 -9.48 -7.11
N GLU A 154 -9.72 -9.58 -7.57
CA GLU A 154 -8.68 -10.35 -6.85
C GLU A 154 -8.42 -9.73 -5.49
N ALA A 155 -8.31 -8.40 -5.40
CA ALA A 155 -8.13 -7.70 -4.13
C ALA A 155 -9.37 -7.85 -3.22
N VAL A 156 -10.59 -7.67 -3.75
CA VAL A 156 -11.84 -7.86 -2.99
C VAL A 156 -11.91 -9.26 -2.38
N ALA A 157 -11.55 -10.29 -3.15
CA ALA A 157 -11.55 -11.67 -2.68
C ALA A 157 -10.44 -11.92 -1.64
N TYR A 158 -9.23 -11.42 -1.87
CA TYR A 158 -8.09 -11.60 -0.97
C TYR A 158 -8.31 -10.94 0.40
N TYR A 159 -8.90 -9.73 0.41
CA TYR A 159 -9.22 -8.99 1.64
C TYR A 159 -10.62 -9.30 2.19
N ALA A 160 -11.18 -10.48 1.90
CA ALA A 160 -12.49 -10.87 2.41
C ALA A 160 -12.57 -10.74 3.94
N GLY A 161 -13.65 -10.09 4.41
CA GLY A 161 -13.86 -9.80 5.82
C GLY A 161 -13.16 -8.54 6.36
N ALA A 162 -12.30 -7.89 5.56
CA ALA A 162 -11.75 -6.57 5.88
C ALA A 162 -12.78 -5.46 5.60
N PHE A 163 -12.49 -4.25 6.08
CA PHE A 163 -13.20 -3.06 5.60
C PHE A 163 -12.89 -2.85 4.12
N GLN A 164 -13.89 -2.63 3.29
CA GLN A 164 -13.71 -2.47 1.84
C GLN A 164 -14.49 -1.27 1.30
N SER A 165 -13.81 -0.41 0.56
CA SER A 165 -14.38 0.67 -0.23
C SER A 165 -14.14 0.35 -1.71
N VAL A 166 -15.20 -0.07 -2.41
CA VAL A 166 -15.15 -0.39 -3.84
C VAL A 166 -15.82 0.75 -4.60
N VAL A 167 -15.02 1.56 -5.29
CA VAL A 167 -15.47 2.75 -6.02
C VAL A 167 -15.71 2.39 -7.47
N GLN A 168 -16.88 2.76 -8.01
CA GLN A 168 -17.20 2.50 -9.41
C GLN A 168 -16.41 3.43 -10.34
N GLY A 169 -15.86 2.87 -11.42
CA GLY A 169 -15.01 3.60 -12.37
C GLY A 169 -13.62 3.84 -11.83
N GLY A 170 -13.06 5.02 -12.08
CA GLY A 170 -11.71 5.40 -11.68
C GLY A 170 -10.61 4.71 -12.49
N ASP A 171 -9.42 4.58 -11.93
CA ASP A 171 -8.22 4.09 -12.61
C ASP A 171 -7.20 3.45 -11.64
N HIS A 172 -6.09 2.91 -12.15
CA HIS A 172 -5.01 2.36 -11.31
C HIS A 172 -4.36 3.41 -10.39
N ALA A 173 -4.36 4.67 -10.81
CA ALA A 173 -3.84 5.76 -10.00
C ALA A 173 -4.71 6.06 -8.76
N LEU A 174 -5.89 5.47 -8.64
CA LEU A 174 -6.88 5.72 -7.60
C LEU A 174 -7.30 7.19 -7.60
N SER A 175 -8.00 7.61 -8.64
CA SER A 175 -8.39 9.02 -8.85
C SER A 175 -9.28 9.57 -7.73
N SER A 176 -10.04 8.72 -7.04
CA SER A 176 -10.82 9.06 -5.85
C SER A 176 -9.99 9.22 -4.56
N PHE A 177 -8.68 8.97 -4.58
CA PHE A 177 -7.83 9.02 -3.38
C PHE A 177 -7.99 10.31 -2.53
N PRO A 178 -8.14 11.52 -3.11
CA PRO A 178 -8.32 12.74 -2.33
C PRO A 178 -9.50 12.68 -1.36
N GLU A 179 -10.56 11.97 -1.73
CA GLU A 179 -11.77 11.82 -0.90
C GLU A 179 -11.54 10.94 0.33
N PHE A 180 -10.58 10.02 0.26
CA PHE A 180 -10.25 9.09 1.34
C PHE A 180 -9.20 9.61 2.32
N VAL A 181 -8.47 10.66 1.97
CA VAL A 181 -7.36 11.16 2.81
C VAL A 181 -7.81 11.52 4.23
N PRO A 182 -8.92 12.27 4.44
CA PRO A 182 -9.42 12.56 5.78
C PRO A 182 -9.76 11.30 6.57
N ASP A 183 -10.43 10.34 5.92
CA ASP A 183 -10.89 9.11 6.55
C ASP A 183 -9.70 8.18 6.92
N ILE A 184 -8.66 8.12 6.08
CA ILE A 184 -7.41 7.40 6.37
C ILE A 184 -6.75 7.98 7.63
N VAL A 185 -6.73 9.29 7.76
CA VAL A 185 -6.15 9.97 8.93
C VAL A 185 -7.01 9.74 10.18
N ALA A 186 -8.34 9.84 10.08
CA ALA A 186 -9.27 9.55 11.18
C ALA A 186 -9.13 8.08 11.63
N TRP A 187 -9.01 7.15 10.69
CA TRP A 187 -8.79 5.74 10.99
C TRP A 187 -7.43 5.49 11.68
N ALA A 188 -6.39 6.21 11.27
CA ALA A 188 -5.09 6.15 11.94
C ALA A 188 -5.15 6.66 13.38
N ARG A 189 -5.99 7.64 13.66
CA ARG A 189 -6.25 8.18 15.01
C ARG A 189 -7.17 7.29 15.86
N GLU A 190 -7.86 6.31 15.26
CA GLU A 190 -8.93 5.52 15.91
C GLU A 190 -10.17 6.34 16.29
N GLU A 191 -10.40 7.45 15.59
CA GLU A 191 -11.49 8.38 15.90
C GLU A 191 -12.83 7.95 15.29
N ALA A 192 -12.81 7.12 14.25
CA ALA A 192 -14.02 6.63 13.60
C ALA A 192 -13.84 5.22 13.04
N PRO A 193 -14.91 4.40 13.00
CA PRO A 193 -14.93 3.22 12.15
C PRO A 193 -14.78 3.66 10.69
N VAL A 194 -14.16 2.82 9.87
CA VAL A 194 -14.10 3.04 8.41
C VAL A 194 -15.53 3.23 7.90
N PRO A 195 -15.82 4.31 7.16
CA PRO A 195 -17.14 4.47 6.56
C PRO A 195 -17.40 3.27 5.64
N GLU A 196 -18.47 2.51 5.94
CA GLU A 196 -19.03 1.58 4.95
C GLU A 196 -19.56 2.43 3.78
N ARG A 197 -18.74 2.69 2.80
CA ARG A 197 -19.24 3.16 1.51
C ARG A 197 -19.82 1.93 0.83
N ALA A 198 -21.12 1.71 1.04
CA ALA A 198 -21.86 0.71 0.32
C ALA A 198 -21.60 0.93 -1.17
N GLY A 199 -21.06 -0.09 -1.84
CA GLY A 199 -21.16 -0.16 -3.28
C GLY A 199 -22.64 -0.18 -3.66
N PRO A 200 -22.98 0.30 -4.86
CA PRO A 200 -24.33 0.28 -5.36
C PRO A 200 -24.90 -1.13 -5.42
#